data_25f71c4c3b466374fc1d2cc587e828d7
#
_entry.id   25f71c4c3b466374fc1d2cc587e828d7
#
_cell.length_a   1.000
_cell.length_b   1.000
_cell.length_c   1.000
_cell.angle_alpha   90.00
_cell.angle_beta   90.00
_cell.angle_gamma   90.00
#
_symmetry.space_group_name_H-M   'P 1'
#
loop_
_entity.id
_entity.type
_entity.pdbx_description
1 polymer ?
#
loop_
_entity_poly.entity_id
_entity_poly.type
_entity_poly.pdbx_seq_one_letter_code
_entity_poly.pdbx_strand_id
1 'polypeptide(L)' 'MKRLVIETKEQELKVLELLGLLGFEWIDGDEPKEFIPSIDACTWKSFPFSLFIDSDDATLTWES' A
#
# COMPACT_ATOMS: atom_id res chain seq x y z
N MET A 1 7.00 6.00 11.36
CA MET A 1 6.58 5.56 10.03
C MET A 1 7.56 4.54 9.48
N LYS A 2 7.05 3.47 8.90
CA LYS A 2 7.87 2.39 8.38
C LYS A 2 7.74 2.34 6.86
N ARG A 3 8.88 2.14 6.18
CA ARG A 3 8.90 2.00 4.73
C ARG A 3 9.09 0.54 4.36
N LEU A 4 8.24 0.03 3.48
CA LEU A 4 8.36 -1.33 2.96
C LEU A 4 8.52 -1.25 1.45
N VAL A 5 9.55 -1.90 0.92
CA VAL A 5 9.77 -1.94 -0.53
C VAL A 5 8.97 -3.11 -1.11
N ILE A 6 8.09 -2.81 -2.05
CA ILE A 6 7.27 -3.80 -2.73
C ILE A 6 7.91 -4.10 -4.09
N GLU A 7 8.30 -5.32 -4.30
CA GLU A 7 9.08 -5.71 -5.48
C GLU A 7 8.30 -6.48 -6.53
N THR A 8 7.18 -7.09 -6.15
CA THR A 8 6.37 -7.87 -7.09
C THR A 8 4.89 -7.63 -6.85
N LYS A 9 4.08 -7.94 -7.86
CA LYS A 9 2.64 -7.83 -7.75
C LYS A 9 2.08 -8.77 -6.69
N GLU A 10 2.62 -9.97 -6.59
CA GLU A 10 2.17 -10.93 -5.59
C GLU A 10 2.41 -10.41 -4.18
N GLN A 11 3.58 -9.83 -3.95
CA GLN A 11 3.91 -9.23 -2.66
C GLN A 11 2.96 -8.06 -2.35
N GLU A 12 2.70 -7.22 -3.35
CA GLU A 12 1.79 -6.09 -3.20
C GLU A 12 0.41 -6.55 -2.72
N LEU A 13 -0.18 -7.50 -3.40
CA LEU A 13 -1.52 -7.98 -3.07
C LEU A 13 -1.57 -8.62 -1.68
N LYS A 14 -0.55 -9.40 -1.33
CA LYS A 14 -0.50 -10.07 -0.05
C LYS A 14 -0.31 -9.08 1.11
N VAL A 15 0.57 -8.10 0.94
CA VAL A 15 0.82 -7.08 1.96
C VAL A 15 -0.43 -6.24 2.19
N LEU A 16 -1.08 -5.80 1.11
CA LEU A 16 -2.31 -5.00 1.24
C LEU A 16 -3.42 -5.79 1.93
N GLU A 17 -3.55 -7.08 1.64
CA GLU A 17 -4.52 -7.93 2.30
C GLU A 17 -4.26 -7.99 3.80
N LEU A 18 -3.01 -8.24 4.20
CA LEU A 18 -2.65 -8.33 5.61
C LEU A 18 -2.88 -7.01 6.34
N LEU A 19 -2.52 -5.89 5.71
CA LEU A 19 -2.72 -4.58 6.32
C LEU A 19 -4.20 -4.27 6.47
N GLY A 20 -5.03 -4.68 5.52
CA GLY A 20 -6.47 -4.53 5.63
C GLY A 20 -7.04 -5.32 6.79
N LEU A 21 -6.55 -6.54 7.01
CA LEU A 21 -6.98 -7.37 8.13
C LEU A 21 -6.57 -6.76 9.47
N LEU A 22 -5.47 -6.02 9.50
CA LEU A 22 -4.98 -5.34 10.71
C LEU A 22 -5.67 -4.00 10.95
N GLY A 23 -6.55 -3.58 10.06
CA GLY A 23 -7.30 -2.34 10.22
C GLY A 23 -6.67 -1.09 9.64
N PHE A 24 -5.64 -1.24 8.82
CA PHE A 24 -5.02 -0.10 8.15
C PHE A 24 -5.90 0.38 7.00
N GLU A 25 -5.76 1.67 6.67
CA GLU A 25 -6.46 2.30 5.55
C GLU A 25 -5.49 3.18 4.79
N TRP A 26 -5.80 3.44 3.52
CA TRP A 26 -5.08 4.49 2.78
C TRP A 26 -5.39 5.82 3.45
N ILE A 27 -4.50 6.79 3.27
CA ILE A 27 -4.61 8.10 3.95
C ILE A 27 -5.91 8.82 3.60
N ASP A 28 -6.52 8.50 2.47
CA ASP A 28 -7.80 9.10 2.06
C ASP A 28 -9.02 8.33 2.55
N GLY A 29 -8.81 7.26 3.32
CA GLY A 29 -9.90 6.49 3.92
C GLY A 29 -10.28 5.20 3.21
N ASP A 30 -9.72 4.91 2.05
CA ASP A 30 -10.01 3.68 1.34
C ASP A 30 -9.37 2.49 2.03
N GLU A 31 -10.03 1.33 1.97
CA GLU A 31 -9.43 0.08 2.44
C GLU A 31 -8.25 -0.28 1.54
N PRO A 32 -7.22 -0.98 2.06
CA PRO A 32 -6.04 -1.29 1.26
C PRO A 32 -6.34 -1.96 -0.08
N LYS A 33 -7.33 -2.85 -0.13
CA LYS A 33 -7.65 -3.57 -1.36
C LYS A 33 -8.55 -2.78 -2.32
N GLU A 34 -9.07 -1.65 -1.89
CA GLU A 34 -9.89 -0.79 -2.74
C GLU A 34 -9.05 0.06 -3.69
N PHE A 35 -7.80 0.27 -3.36
CA PHE A 35 -6.88 0.99 -4.23
C PHE A 35 -5.55 0.23 -4.24
N ILE A 36 -5.21 -0.35 -5.39
CA ILE A 36 -3.98 -1.11 -5.55
C ILE A 36 -3.09 -0.32 -6.51
N PRO A 37 -2.00 0.30 -6.03
CA PRO A 37 -1.20 1.21 -6.85
C PRO A 37 -0.84 0.70 -8.24
N SER A 38 -0.42 -0.55 -8.36
CA SER A 38 0.00 -1.08 -9.66
C SER A 38 -1.15 -1.27 -10.64
N ILE A 39 -2.39 -1.26 -10.16
CA ILE A 39 -3.58 -1.44 -10.99
C ILE A 39 -4.33 -0.12 -11.17
N ASP A 40 -4.49 0.63 -10.08
CA ASP A 40 -5.41 1.75 -10.04
C ASP A 40 -4.75 3.13 -10.17
N ALA A 41 -3.47 3.23 -9.89
CA ALA A 41 -2.78 4.53 -9.91
C ALA A 41 -2.23 4.83 -11.30
N CYS A 42 -2.66 5.92 -11.91
CA CYS A 42 -2.15 6.34 -13.21
C CYS A 42 -0.70 6.85 -13.13
N THR A 43 -0.24 7.20 -11.93
CA THR A 43 1.13 7.68 -11.72
C THR A 43 2.10 6.57 -11.35
N TRP A 44 1.61 5.35 -11.18
CA TRP A 44 2.48 4.21 -10.88
C TRP A 44 3.32 3.87 -12.11
N LYS A 45 4.61 3.69 -11.90
CA LYS A 45 5.54 3.48 -13.02
C LYS A 45 5.96 2.02 -13.16
N SER A 46 6.50 1.45 -12.10
CA SER A 46 7.01 0.09 -12.16
C SER A 46 7.41 -0.37 -10.76
N PHE A 47 7.59 -1.68 -10.59
CA PHE A 47 8.22 -2.20 -9.40
C PHE A 47 9.74 -1.95 -9.47
N PRO A 48 10.38 -1.78 -8.34
CA PRO A 48 9.81 -1.73 -6.99
C PRO A 48 9.19 -0.38 -6.66
N PHE A 49 8.30 -0.35 -5.68
CA PHE A 49 7.80 0.93 -5.15
C PHE A 49 7.82 0.88 -3.62
N SER A 50 7.68 2.04 -3.00
CA SER A 50 7.71 2.13 -1.53
C SER A 50 6.30 2.26 -0.98
N LEU A 51 6.02 1.48 0.05
CA LEU A 51 4.79 1.58 0.82
C LEU A 51 5.17 2.13 2.19
N PHE A 52 4.53 3.22 2.61
CA PHE A 52 4.78 3.84 3.90
C PHE A 52 3.65 3.51 4.85
N ILE A 53 4.00 2.95 6.00
CA ILE A 53 3.05 2.44 6.97
C ILE A 53 3.17 3.27 8.25
N ASP A 54 2.10 3.97 8.58
CA ASP A 54 2.03 4.77 9.80
C ASP A 54 1.17 4.02 10.81
N SER A 55 1.82 3.37 11.78
CA SER A 55 1.09 2.57 12.78
C SER A 55 0.40 3.43 13.84
N ASP A 56 0.80 4.68 13.99
CA ASP A 56 0.13 5.57 14.97
C ASP A 56 -1.27 5.92 14.49
N ASP A 57 -1.41 6.21 13.20
CA ASP A 57 -2.70 6.56 12.61
C ASP A 57 -3.35 5.39 11.88
N ALA A 58 -2.66 4.27 11.76
CA ALA A 58 -3.11 3.10 10.99
C ALA A 58 -3.39 3.47 9.54
N THR A 59 -2.50 4.27 8.93
CA THR A 59 -2.68 4.74 7.56
C THR A 59 -1.52 4.33 6.65
N LEU A 60 -1.79 4.33 5.36
CA LEU A 60 -0.84 3.94 4.32
C LEU A 60 -0.71 5.04 3.27
N THR A 61 0.51 5.20 2.76
CA THR A 61 0.78 5.98 1.54
C THR A 61 1.76 5.20 0.69
N TRP A 62 1.94 5.62 -0.55
CA TRP A 62 2.87 4.92 -1.46
C TRP A 62 3.58 5.90 -2.38
N GLU A 63 4.71 5.46 -2.91
CA GLU A 63 5.50 6.27 -3.84
C GLU A 63 6.26 5.34 -4.79
N SER A 64 6.16 5.56 -6.07
CA SER A 64 6.92 4.77 -7.05
C SER A 64 8.25 5.38 -7.44
#